data_d09e95a89a453f553ce03f31f0c1473c
#
_entry.id   d09e95a89a453f553ce03f31f0c1473c
#
_cell.length_a   1.000
_cell.length_b   1.000
_cell.length_c   1.000
_cell.angle_alpha   90.00
_cell.angle_beta   90.00
_cell.angle_gamma   90.00
#
_symmetry.space_group_name_H-M   'P 1'
#
loop_
_entity.id
_entity.type
_entity.pdbx_description
1 polymer ?
#
loop_
_entity_poly.entity_id
_entity_poly.type
_entity_poly.pdbx_seq_one_letter_code
_entity_poly.pdbx_strand_id
1 'polypeptide(L)'
;AAALRGLGIRALSRDAARANRAFAGIPGVEVVQGDATEPASLLRFVDAVDAVILVHGDDSRPEGVDYGVVPALLGALNGRRPHVALMSSINATDASGPYADLLTWKRRGERLLRASGLAYTIVRPGWFDAVEFADDRPVLAQGDTARMGGVRREHVAQTLVEAVLAPSASGRTVEVFSGPGSPVSDWDALFAATQADAPGSLDGALDPPNLPLDGEPARVVADLERFGKRPPR
;
A
#
# COMPACT_ATOMS: atom_id res chain seq x y z
N ALA A 1 -6.05 11.19 9.75
CA ALA A 1 -5.08 10.33 10.45
C ALA A 1 -3.72 11.04 10.58
N ALA A 2 -2.91 11.23 9.52
CA ALA A 2 -1.53 11.76 9.62
C ALA A 2 -1.45 13.15 10.29
N ALA A 3 -2.34 14.09 9.96
CA ALA A 3 -2.38 15.41 10.59
C ALA A 3 -2.65 15.34 12.09
N LEU A 4 -3.46 14.39 12.56
CA LEU A 4 -3.70 14.15 13.98
C LEU A 4 -2.47 13.61 14.71
N ARG A 5 -1.50 13.08 14.00
CA ARG A 5 -0.19 12.64 14.52
C ARG A 5 0.89 13.73 14.43
N GLY A 6 0.53 14.95 14.01
CA GLY A 6 1.45 16.06 13.86
C GLY A 6 2.47 15.90 12.72
N LEU A 7 2.19 15.05 11.72
CA LEU A 7 3.07 14.82 10.59
C LEU A 7 2.93 15.92 9.54
N GLY A 8 4.04 16.32 8.92
CA GLY A 8 4.02 17.10 7.68
C GLY A 8 3.57 16.21 6.53
N ILE A 9 2.61 16.68 5.74
CA ILE A 9 1.99 15.88 4.67
C ILE A 9 2.20 16.58 3.34
N ARG A 10 2.73 15.87 2.34
CA ARG A 10 2.75 16.28 0.95
C ARG A 10 1.78 15.40 0.18
N ALA A 11 0.69 15.99 -0.34
CA ALA A 11 -0.36 15.29 -1.07
C ALA A 11 -0.22 15.53 -2.57
N LEU A 12 0.06 14.47 -3.35
CA LEU A 12 0.09 14.53 -4.81
C LEU A 12 -1.34 14.42 -5.36
N SER A 13 -1.72 15.33 -6.24
CA SER A 13 -3.04 15.30 -6.87
C SER A 13 -3.01 15.84 -8.29
N ARG A 14 -3.71 15.20 -9.22
CA ARG A 14 -3.92 15.72 -10.58
C ARG A 14 -4.73 16.99 -10.59
N ASP A 15 -5.68 17.12 -9.64
CA ASP A 15 -6.50 18.33 -9.43
C ASP A 15 -6.12 18.98 -8.10
N ALA A 16 -5.14 19.90 -8.17
CA ALA A 16 -4.67 20.62 -6.99
C ALA A 16 -5.75 21.52 -6.38
N ALA A 17 -6.65 22.09 -7.20
CA ALA A 17 -7.72 22.95 -6.71
C ALA A 17 -8.73 22.15 -5.87
N ARG A 18 -9.13 20.97 -6.33
CA ARG A 18 -10.00 20.05 -5.57
C ARG A 18 -9.31 19.58 -4.29
N ALA A 19 -8.03 19.21 -4.36
CA ALA A 19 -7.26 18.74 -3.21
C ALA A 19 -7.12 19.85 -2.16
N ASN A 20 -6.78 21.07 -2.55
CA ASN A 20 -6.70 22.21 -1.64
C ASN A 20 -8.04 22.50 -0.94
N ARG A 21 -9.16 22.37 -1.64
CA ARG A 21 -10.48 22.49 -1.00
C ARG A 21 -10.75 21.37 0.00
N ALA A 22 -10.37 20.14 -0.34
CA ALA A 22 -10.58 18.98 0.53
C ALA A 22 -9.72 19.02 1.82
N PHE A 23 -8.53 19.61 1.72
CA PHE A 23 -7.62 19.74 2.87
C PHE A 23 -7.65 21.13 3.54
N ALA A 24 -8.59 22.02 3.14
CA ALA A 24 -8.71 23.33 3.72
C ALA A 24 -8.89 23.27 5.24
N GLY A 25 -8.07 24.03 5.97
CA GLY A 25 -8.08 24.04 7.44
C GLY A 25 -7.37 22.86 8.12
N ILE A 26 -6.80 21.91 7.39
CA ILE A 26 -5.97 20.84 7.96
C ILE A 26 -4.52 21.33 8.00
N PRO A 27 -3.92 21.50 9.19
CA PRO A 27 -2.55 21.99 9.30
C PRO A 27 -1.53 20.99 8.77
N GLY A 28 -0.42 21.50 8.23
CA GLY A 28 0.71 20.68 7.81
C GLY A 28 0.52 19.92 6.50
N VAL A 29 -0.51 20.25 5.70
CA VAL A 29 -0.75 19.65 4.37
C VAL A 29 -0.28 20.60 3.27
N GLU A 30 0.68 20.15 2.47
CA GLU A 30 1.11 20.74 1.21
C GLU A 30 0.51 19.94 0.04
N VAL A 31 -0.18 20.61 -0.88
CA VAL A 31 -0.68 19.96 -2.10
C VAL A 31 0.29 20.21 -3.25
N VAL A 32 0.76 19.14 -3.87
CA VAL A 32 1.60 19.16 -5.08
C VAL A 32 0.76 18.68 -6.27
N GLN A 33 0.72 19.49 -7.33
CA GLN A 33 0.05 19.07 -8.56
C GLN A 33 0.95 18.10 -9.34
N GLY A 34 0.38 16.96 -9.75
CA GLY A 34 1.08 15.97 -10.56
C GLY A 34 0.29 14.68 -10.73
N ASP A 35 0.77 13.83 -11.62
CA ASP A 35 0.24 12.49 -11.86
C ASP A 35 1.21 11.44 -11.30
N ALA A 36 0.73 10.53 -10.48
CA ALA A 36 1.55 9.48 -9.87
C ALA A 36 2.09 8.46 -10.90
N THR A 37 1.51 8.40 -12.09
CA THR A 37 2.01 7.58 -13.21
C THR A 37 3.17 8.23 -13.96
N GLU A 38 3.43 9.53 -13.71
CA GLU A 38 4.46 10.32 -14.38
C GLU A 38 5.70 10.47 -13.49
N PRO A 39 6.85 9.85 -13.85
CA PRO A 39 8.07 9.93 -13.04
C PRO A 39 8.52 11.35 -12.70
N ALA A 40 8.36 12.31 -13.63
CA ALA A 40 8.72 13.70 -13.40
C ALA A 40 7.91 14.36 -12.27
N SER A 41 6.63 14.02 -12.12
CA SER A 41 5.78 14.47 -11.01
C SER A 41 6.27 13.93 -9.68
N LEU A 42 6.73 12.69 -9.67
CA LEU A 42 7.18 11.99 -8.46
C LEU A 42 8.54 12.50 -7.96
N LEU A 43 9.43 12.99 -8.82
CA LEU A 43 10.75 13.49 -8.40
C LEU A 43 10.66 14.58 -7.32
N ARG A 44 9.73 15.54 -7.49
CA ARG A 44 9.49 16.58 -6.48
C ARG A 44 8.73 16.05 -5.27
N PHE A 45 7.80 15.11 -5.52
CA PHE A 45 6.97 14.53 -4.47
C PHE A 45 7.78 13.75 -3.44
N VAL A 46 8.79 12.98 -3.89
CA VAL A 46 9.63 12.14 -3.01
C VAL A 46 10.86 12.87 -2.44
N ASP A 47 11.02 14.16 -2.69
CA ASP A 47 12.16 14.91 -2.17
C ASP A 47 11.99 15.17 -0.67
N ALA A 48 13.01 14.78 0.10
CA ALA A 48 13.06 14.94 1.57
C ALA A 48 11.82 14.41 2.30
N VAL A 49 11.30 13.23 1.91
CA VAL A 49 10.24 12.54 2.64
C VAL A 49 10.78 11.32 3.37
N ASP A 50 10.30 11.08 4.60
CA ASP A 50 10.67 9.93 5.42
C ASP A 50 9.85 8.69 5.05
N ALA A 51 8.63 8.90 4.56
CA ALA A 51 7.72 7.83 4.18
C ALA A 51 6.84 8.23 2.99
N VAL A 52 6.33 7.24 2.26
CA VAL A 52 5.36 7.39 1.17
C VAL A 52 4.18 6.47 1.41
N ILE A 53 2.97 7.02 1.35
CA ILE A 53 1.73 6.24 1.41
C ILE A 53 1.07 6.27 0.03
N LEU A 54 0.94 5.10 -0.61
CA LEU A 54 0.32 4.93 -1.90
C LEU A 54 -1.13 4.47 -1.72
N VAL A 55 -2.10 5.30 -2.16
CA VAL A 55 -3.55 5.02 -2.08
C VAL A 55 -4.24 5.14 -3.44
N HIS A 56 -3.46 4.96 -4.50
CA HIS A 56 -3.91 5.04 -5.88
C HIS A 56 -4.76 3.83 -6.28
N GLY A 57 -5.56 4.00 -7.31
CA GLY A 57 -6.33 2.94 -7.97
C GLY A 57 -7.18 3.50 -9.09
N ASP A 58 -7.37 2.70 -10.14
CA ASP A 58 -8.23 3.03 -11.29
C ASP A 58 -8.69 1.73 -11.97
N ASP A 59 -9.89 1.29 -11.65
CA ASP A 59 -10.48 0.03 -12.14
C ASP A 59 -10.54 -0.05 -13.68
N SER A 60 -10.50 1.10 -14.36
CA SER A 60 -10.49 1.17 -15.82
C SER A 60 -9.09 1.04 -16.43
N ARG A 61 -8.03 1.24 -15.64
CA ARG A 61 -6.62 1.22 -16.06
C ARG A 61 -5.71 0.53 -15.05
N PRO A 62 -6.00 -0.71 -14.65
CA PRO A 62 -5.29 -1.36 -13.54
C PRO A 62 -3.79 -1.53 -13.83
N GLU A 63 -3.39 -1.91 -15.04
CA GLU A 63 -1.97 -1.98 -15.40
C GLU A 63 -1.28 -0.63 -15.28
N GLY A 64 -1.90 0.43 -15.81
CA GLY A 64 -1.29 1.75 -15.85
C GLY A 64 -1.21 2.44 -14.51
N VAL A 65 -2.20 2.23 -13.64
CA VAL A 65 -2.34 2.92 -12.36
C VAL A 65 -2.02 2.00 -11.20
N ASP A 66 -2.76 0.90 -11.02
CA ASP A 66 -2.60 0.04 -9.84
C ASP A 66 -1.22 -0.64 -9.79
N TYR A 67 -0.66 -0.98 -10.96
CA TYR A 67 0.71 -1.42 -11.08
C TYR A 67 1.68 -0.27 -11.35
N GLY A 68 1.40 0.57 -12.36
CA GLY A 68 2.37 1.50 -12.97
C GLY A 68 2.92 2.57 -12.03
N VAL A 69 2.19 2.93 -10.98
CA VAL A 69 2.66 3.89 -9.96
C VAL A 69 3.84 3.34 -9.15
N VAL A 70 3.91 2.03 -8.91
CA VAL A 70 5.00 1.45 -8.12
C VAL A 70 6.35 1.56 -8.84
N PRO A 71 6.56 1.08 -10.09
CA PRO A 71 7.82 1.27 -10.78
C PRO A 71 8.14 2.75 -11.04
N ALA A 72 7.15 3.62 -11.25
CA ALA A 72 7.36 5.05 -11.39
C ALA A 72 7.93 5.67 -10.09
N LEU A 73 7.37 5.29 -8.93
CA LEU A 73 7.90 5.69 -7.62
C LEU A 73 9.33 5.18 -7.43
N LEU A 74 9.58 3.89 -7.65
CA LEU A 74 10.90 3.29 -7.47
C LEU A 74 11.97 4.00 -8.33
N GLY A 75 11.62 4.35 -9.58
CA GLY A 75 12.49 5.14 -10.46
C GLY A 75 12.76 6.55 -9.95
N ALA A 76 11.74 7.21 -9.39
CA ALA A 76 11.86 8.57 -8.87
C ALA A 76 12.65 8.65 -7.55
N LEU A 77 12.69 7.59 -6.77
CA LEU A 77 13.42 7.55 -5.49
C LEU A 77 14.92 7.76 -5.66
N ASN A 78 15.52 7.36 -6.78
CA ASN A 78 16.91 7.59 -7.12
C ASN A 78 17.88 7.33 -5.95
N GLY A 79 17.76 6.16 -5.32
CA GLY A 79 18.59 5.73 -4.18
C GLY A 79 18.08 6.14 -2.80
N ARG A 80 17.08 7.01 -2.69
CA ARG A 80 16.39 7.29 -1.42
C ARG A 80 15.64 6.05 -0.95
N ARG A 81 15.49 5.92 0.37
CA ARG A 81 14.91 4.71 0.98
C ARG A 81 13.82 5.02 2.01
N PRO A 82 12.74 5.74 1.63
CA PRO A 82 11.63 5.95 2.54
C PRO A 82 10.94 4.62 2.87
N HIS A 83 10.20 4.57 3.97
CA HIS A 83 9.22 3.50 4.19
C HIS A 83 8.03 3.69 3.25
N VAL A 84 7.62 2.65 2.53
CA VAL A 84 6.49 2.72 1.59
C VAL A 84 5.33 1.88 2.12
N ALA A 85 4.22 2.53 2.48
CA ALA A 85 2.95 1.84 2.74
C ALA A 85 2.11 1.82 1.45
N LEU A 86 1.73 0.63 1.00
CA LEU A 86 0.91 0.43 -0.20
C LEU A 86 -0.48 -0.05 0.19
N MET A 87 -1.50 0.71 -0.18
CA MET A 87 -2.88 0.23 -0.13
C MET A 87 -3.17 -0.64 -1.35
N SER A 88 -3.40 -1.91 -1.10
CA SER A 88 -3.83 -2.91 -2.10
C SER A 88 -5.31 -3.26 -1.89
N SER A 89 -5.67 -4.53 -1.89
CA SER A 89 -7.03 -5.03 -1.66
C SER A 89 -6.98 -6.45 -1.12
N ILE A 90 -7.96 -6.86 -0.32
CA ILE A 90 -8.25 -8.29 -0.11
C ILE A 90 -8.53 -8.97 -1.45
N ASN A 91 -8.40 -10.27 -1.48
CA ASN A 91 -8.53 -11.11 -2.69
C ASN A 91 -7.45 -10.84 -3.75
N ALA A 92 -6.36 -10.15 -3.42
CA ALA A 92 -5.24 -9.92 -4.34
C ALA A 92 -4.61 -11.23 -4.84
N THR A 93 -4.76 -12.32 -4.10
CA THR A 93 -4.28 -13.65 -4.49
C THR A 93 -5.32 -14.49 -5.24
N ASP A 94 -6.54 -13.96 -5.43
CA ASP A 94 -7.61 -14.62 -6.16
C ASP A 94 -7.66 -14.13 -7.61
N ALA A 95 -7.18 -14.95 -8.53
CA ALA A 95 -7.21 -14.67 -9.97
C ALA A 95 -8.56 -15.00 -10.62
N SER A 96 -9.64 -15.14 -9.85
CA SER A 96 -10.97 -15.45 -10.33
C SER A 96 -11.95 -14.29 -10.15
N GLY A 97 -13.08 -14.36 -10.84
CA GLY A 97 -14.17 -13.40 -10.67
C GLY A 97 -14.01 -12.08 -11.45
N PRO A 98 -14.95 -11.15 -11.27
CA PRO A 98 -15.07 -9.94 -12.10
C PRO A 98 -13.93 -8.92 -11.88
N TYR A 99 -13.22 -9.02 -10.78
CA TYR A 99 -12.10 -8.13 -10.44
C TYR A 99 -10.72 -8.77 -10.64
N ALA A 100 -10.64 -9.96 -11.23
CA ALA A 100 -9.41 -10.74 -11.36
C ALA A 100 -8.26 -9.95 -12.00
N ASP A 101 -8.53 -9.19 -13.06
CA ASP A 101 -7.52 -8.38 -13.73
C ASP A 101 -6.99 -7.26 -12.81
N LEU A 102 -7.88 -6.47 -12.20
CA LEU A 102 -7.53 -5.43 -11.23
C LEU A 102 -6.68 -5.98 -10.07
N LEU A 103 -7.13 -7.07 -9.46
CA LEU A 103 -6.48 -7.68 -8.30
C LEU A 103 -5.12 -8.26 -8.66
N THR A 104 -5.00 -8.86 -9.85
CA THR A 104 -3.72 -9.36 -10.36
C THR A 104 -2.71 -8.22 -10.57
N TRP A 105 -3.14 -7.09 -11.13
CA TRP A 105 -2.25 -5.94 -11.29
C TRP A 105 -1.85 -5.31 -9.95
N LYS A 106 -2.75 -5.24 -8.98
CA LYS A 106 -2.40 -4.83 -7.59
C LYS A 106 -1.35 -5.78 -6.99
N ARG A 107 -1.55 -7.10 -7.09
CA ARG A 107 -0.57 -8.09 -6.60
C ARG A 107 0.79 -7.96 -7.25
N ARG A 108 0.86 -7.67 -8.56
CA ARG A 108 2.13 -7.39 -9.26
C ARG A 108 2.85 -6.17 -8.67
N GLY A 109 2.11 -5.11 -8.36
CA GLY A 109 2.63 -3.94 -7.65
C GLY A 109 3.19 -4.28 -6.27
N GLU A 110 2.47 -5.11 -5.50
CA GLU A 110 2.94 -5.62 -4.21
C GLU A 110 4.25 -6.39 -4.34
N ARG A 111 4.33 -7.31 -5.32
CA ARG A 111 5.51 -8.15 -5.58
C ARG A 111 6.73 -7.30 -5.95
N LEU A 112 6.53 -6.28 -6.79
CA LEU A 112 7.60 -5.36 -7.17
C LEU A 112 8.09 -4.54 -5.97
N LEU A 113 7.18 -4.07 -5.11
CA LEU A 113 7.54 -3.34 -3.90
C LEU A 113 8.35 -4.24 -2.94
N ARG A 114 7.93 -5.49 -2.71
CA ARG A 114 8.70 -6.46 -1.89
C ARG A 114 10.10 -6.69 -2.48
N ALA A 115 10.19 -6.93 -3.80
CA ALA A 115 11.45 -7.15 -4.50
C ALA A 115 12.41 -5.97 -4.40
N SER A 116 11.92 -4.73 -4.28
CA SER A 116 12.75 -3.51 -4.24
C SER A 116 13.69 -3.44 -3.03
N GLY A 117 13.38 -4.19 -1.98
CA GLY A 117 14.12 -4.22 -0.71
C GLY A 117 14.08 -2.89 0.05
N LEU A 118 13.13 -2.01 -0.23
CA LEU A 118 12.76 -0.90 0.65
C LEU A 118 12.14 -1.42 1.95
N ALA A 119 12.09 -0.58 2.98
CA ALA A 119 11.14 -0.79 4.05
C ALA A 119 9.74 -0.61 3.49
N TYR A 120 8.85 -1.57 3.70
CA TYR A 120 7.50 -1.51 3.17
C TYR A 120 6.47 -2.11 4.13
N THR A 121 5.22 -1.70 3.96
CA THR A 121 4.04 -2.40 4.50
C THR A 121 2.96 -2.42 3.43
N ILE A 122 2.39 -3.60 3.18
CA ILE A 122 1.27 -3.75 2.26
C ILE A 122 0.01 -3.94 3.08
N VAL A 123 -0.96 -3.07 2.85
CA VAL A 123 -2.26 -3.08 3.52
C VAL A 123 -3.34 -3.43 2.50
N ARG A 124 -4.06 -4.51 2.73
CA ARG A 124 -5.17 -4.99 1.92
C ARG A 124 -6.50 -4.73 2.64
N PRO A 125 -7.19 -3.62 2.36
CA PRO A 125 -8.48 -3.34 2.97
C PRO A 125 -9.55 -4.34 2.54
N GLY A 126 -10.47 -4.65 3.46
CA GLY A 126 -11.75 -5.24 3.16
C GLY A 126 -12.69 -4.28 2.40
N TRP A 127 -13.96 -4.66 2.26
CA TRP A 127 -14.97 -3.83 1.58
C TRP A 127 -15.25 -2.56 2.36
N PHE A 128 -15.12 -1.40 1.70
CA PHE A 128 -15.29 -0.11 2.36
C PHE A 128 -16.73 0.09 2.84
N ASP A 129 -16.85 0.55 4.09
CA ASP A 129 -18.08 0.94 4.75
C ASP A 129 -19.15 -0.18 4.88
N ALA A 130 -18.78 -1.43 4.57
CA ALA A 130 -19.60 -2.62 4.78
C ALA A 130 -19.39 -3.17 6.21
N VAL A 131 -19.70 -2.36 7.25
CA VAL A 131 -19.41 -2.65 8.66
C VAL A 131 -20.63 -2.41 9.55
N GLU A 132 -20.68 -3.10 10.67
CA GLU A 132 -21.68 -2.83 11.71
C GLU A 132 -21.29 -1.60 12.54
N PHE A 133 -22.28 -0.97 13.15
CA PHE A 133 -22.06 0.26 13.93
C PHE A 133 -21.11 0.07 15.12
N ALA A 134 -21.10 -1.12 15.71
CA ALA A 134 -20.24 -1.46 16.86
C ALA A 134 -18.77 -1.78 16.49
N ASP A 135 -18.44 -1.86 15.21
CA ASP A 135 -17.09 -2.19 14.74
C ASP A 135 -16.19 -0.96 14.80
N ASP A 136 -15.54 -0.72 15.95
CA ASP A 136 -14.71 0.46 16.22
C ASP A 136 -13.23 0.14 16.42
N ARG A 137 -12.80 -1.04 15.97
CA ARG A 137 -11.41 -1.48 16.07
C ARG A 137 -10.90 -2.00 14.73
N PRO A 138 -9.73 -1.55 14.23
CA PRO A 138 -9.04 -2.24 13.14
C PRO A 138 -8.53 -3.61 13.61
N VAL A 139 -8.77 -4.61 12.78
CA VAL A 139 -8.34 -6.00 12.96
C VAL A 139 -7.46 -6.38 11.78
N LEU A 140 -6.28 -6.93 12.07
CA LEU A 140 -5.33 -7.37 11.04
C LEU A 140 -5.45 -8.90 10.85
N ALA A 141 -5.43 -9.32 9.59
CA ALA A 141 -5.37 -10.72 9.17
C ALA A 141 -4.26 -10.91 8.13
N GLN A 142 -3.97 -12.16 7.75
CA GLN A 142 -2.97 -12.48 6.75
C GLN A 142 -3.34 -13.74 5.95
N GLY A 143 -2.73 -13.89 4.76
CA GLY A 143 -2.87 -15.07 3.91
C GLY A 143 -4.01 -14.95 2.90
N ASP A 144 -4.66 -13.79 2.85
CA ASP A 144 -5.75 -13.47 1.91
C ASP A 144 -6.86 -14.53 1.88
N THR A 145 -7.17 -15.07 3.06
CA THR A 145 -8.17 -16.14 3.24
C THR A 145 -9.56 -15.59 3.57
N ALA A 146 -9.63 -14.37 4.10
CA ALA A 146 -10.88 -13.68 4.42
C ALA A 146 -11.46 -13.01 3.18
N ARG A 147 -12.25 -13.75 2.39
CA ARG A 147 -12.80 -13.26 1.11
C ARG A 147 -13.88 -12.19 1.26
N MET A 148 -14.43 -12.04 2.43
CA MET A 148 -15.49 -11.08 2.79
C MET A 148 -15.14 -10.45 4.13
N GLY A 149 -15.48 -9.19 4.29
CA GLY A 149 -15.27 -8.44 5.51
C GLY A 149 -15.27 -6.95 5.23
N GLY A 150 -15.90 -6.18 6.09
CA GLY A 150 -15.99 -4.73 5.95
C GLY A 150 -14.88 -4.00 6.67
N VAL A 151 -14.56 -2.80 6.21
CA VAL A 151 -13.62 -1.91 6.88
C VAL A 151 -14.09 -0.46 6.79
N ARG A 152 -13.97 0.29 7.88
CA ARG A 152 -14.16 1.75 7.88
C ARG A 152 -12.97 2.42 7.20
N ARG A 153 -13.22 3.45 6.42
CA ARG A 153 -12.17 4.24 5.76
C ARG A 153 -11.20 4.86 6.77
N GLU A 154 -11.70 5.24 7.94
CA GLU A 154 -10.88 5.74 9.04
C GLU A 154 -9.88 4.71 9.54
N HIS A 155 -10.27 3.44 9.66
CA HIS A 155 -9.40 2.36 10.08
C HIS A 155 -8.32 2.06 9.03
N VAL A 156 -8.68 2.12 7.73
CA VAL A 156 -7.68 2.01 6.65
C VAL A 156 -6.68 3.15 6.73
N ALA A 157 -7.16 4.38 6.89
CA ALA A 157 -6.30 5.57 6.98
C ALA A 157 -5.40 5.53 8.21
N GLN A 158 -5.91 5.07 9.36
CA GLN A 158 -5.11 4.86 10.57
C GLN A 158 -4.04 3.78 10.34
N THR A 159 -4.44 2.62 9.81
CA THR A 159 -3.52 1.51 9.55
C THR A 159 -2.38 1.93 8.62
N LEU A 160 -2.66 2.66 7.54
CA LEU A 160 -1.64 3.14 6.60
C LEU A 160 -0.66 4.15 7.24
N VAL A 161 -1.17 5.04 8.09
CA VAL A 161 -0.31 6.02 8.81
C VAL A 161 0.55 5.30 9.86
N GLU A 162 -0.05 4.43 10.65
CA GLU A 162 0.68 3.68 11.68
C GLU A 162 1.66 2.66 11.05
N ALA A 163 1.37 2.14 9.86
CA ALA A 163 2.27 1.28 9.10
C ALA A 163 3.62 1.93 8.79
N VAL A 164 3.67 3.26 8.62
CA VAL A 164 4.94 3.97 8.39
C VAL A 164 5.57 4.50 9.67
N LEU A 165 4.88 4.43 10.81
CA LEU A 165 5.37 4.89 12.10
C LEU A 165 5.82 3.73 13.01
N ALA A 166 5.12 2.59 12.96
CA ALA A 166 5.40 1.44 13.81
C ALA A 166 6.57 0.62 13.24
N PRO A 167 7.70 0.44 13.97
CA PRO A 167 8.84 -0.34 13.49
C PRO A 167 8.48 -1.77 13.10
N SER A 168 7.57 -2.41 13.85
CA SER A 168 7.13 -3.78 13.61
C SER A 168 6.28 -3.94 12.34
N ALA A 169 5.81 -2.85 11.72
CA ALA A 169 5.04 -2.93 10.48
C ALA A 169 5.90 -3.23 9.24
N SER A 170 7.21 -2.96 9.32
CA SER A 170 8.11 -3.13 8.18
C SER A 170 8.22 -4.60 7.74
N GLY A 171 8.15 -4.83 6.42
CA GLY A 171 8.24 -6.15 5.81
C GLY A 171 6.99 -7.01 6.07
N ARG A 172 5.82 -6.41 6.12
CA ARG A 172 4.56 -7.13 6.36
C ARG A 172 3.51 -6.84 5.29
N THR A 173 2.75 -7.89 5.00
CA THR A 173 1.51 -7.84 4.24
C THR A 173 0.36 -8.21 5.15
N VAL A 174 -0.61 -7.32 5.29
CA VAL A 174 -1.76 -7.51 6.18
C VAL A 174 -3.06 -7.13 5.51
N GLU A 175 -4.11 -7.89 5.74
CA GLU A 175 -5.48 -7.48 5.49
C GLU A 175 -5.96 -6.63 6.67
N VAL A 176 -6.81 -5.63 6.42
CA VAL A 176 -7.43 -4.81 7.47
C VAL A 176 -8.94 -4.84 7.36
N PHE A 177 -9.58 -5.16 8.48
CA PHE A 177 -11.03 -5.16 8.67
C PHE A 177 -11.41 -4.28 9.85
N SER A 178 -12.69 -3.98 9.98
CA SER A 178 -13.24 -3.42 11.21
C SER A 178 -13.88 -4.53 12.02
N GLY A 179 -13.70 -4.49 13.33
CA GLY A 179 -14.30 -5.45 14.25
C GLY A 179 -14.64 -4.80 15.59
N PRO A 180 -15.32 -5.54 16.47
CA PRO A 180 -15.73 -5.05 17.77
C PRO A 180 -14.52 -4.84 18.70
N GLY A 181 -14.64 -3.89 19.60
CA GLY A 181 -13.63 -3.62 20.62
C GLY A 181 -13.23 -2.17 20.71
N SER A 182 -12.36 -1.86 21.68
CA SER A 182 -11.83 -0.51 21.88
C SER A 182 -10.80 -0.18 20.79
N PRO A 183 -10.65 1.11 20.44
CA PRO A 183 -9.63 1.57 19.52
C PRO A 183 -8.23 1.07 19.88
N VAL A 184 -7.39 0.87 18.89
CA VAL A 184 -6.01 0.39 19.08
C VAL A 184 -5.18 1.48 19.74
N SER A 185 -4.57 1.15 20.88
CA SER A 185 -3.65 2.04 21.61
C SER A 185 -2.17 1.75 21.31
N ASP A 186 -1.84 0.52 20.96
CA ASP A 186 -0.48 0.08 20.64
C ASP A 186 -0.46 -0.59 19.24
N TRP A 187 -0.12 0.21 18.24
CA TRP A 187 -0.04 -0.24 16.87
C TRP A 187 1.20 -1.08 16.59
N ASP A 188 2.31 -0.82 17.29
CA ASP A 188 3.51 -1.62 17.11
C ASP A 188 3.28 -3.05 17.59
N ALA A 189 2.65 -3.23 18.75
CA ALA A 189 2.26 -4.55 19.22
C ALA A 189 1.23 -5.23 18.28
N LEU A 190 0.30 -4.46 17.70
CA LEU A 190 -0.67 -5.00 16.73
C LEU A 190 0.04 -5.55 15.48
N PHE A 191 0.99 -4.82 14.91
CA PHE A 191 1.78 -5.30 13.78
C PHE A 191 2.72 -6.44 14.19
N ALA A 192 3.35 -6.37 15.36
CA ALA A 192 4.26 -7.41 15.87
C ALA A 192 3.56 -8.78 16.02
N ALA A 193 2.25 -8.79 16.25
CA ALA A 193 1.46 -10.01 16.32
C ALA A 193 1.24 -10.69 14.95
N THR A 194 1.56 -10.02 13.84
CA THR A 194 1.50 -10.59 12.49
C THR A 194 2.85 -11.18 12.08
N GLN A 195 2.83 -12.08 11.09
CA GLN A 195 4.05 -12.68 10.55
C GLN A 195 4.71 -11.75 9.53
N ALA A 196 6.04 -11.59 9.59
CA ALA A 196 6.78 -10.87 8.56
C ALA A 196 6.84 -11.69 7.26
N ASP A 197 6.84 -10.99 6.12
CA ASP A 197 7.05 -11.61 4.82
C ASP A 197 8.46 -12.22 4.77
N ALA A 198 8.61 -13.40 4.18
CA ALA A 198 9.90 -14.07 4.12
C ALA A 198 10.90 -13.23 3.28
N PRO A 199 12.14 -13.06 3.74
CA PRO A 199 13.15 -12.31 2.99
C PRO A 199 13.33 -12.84 1.56
N GLY A 200 13.19 -11.95 0.58
CA GLY A 200 13.30 -12.30 -0.84
C GLY A 200 12.06 -12.95 -1.46
N SER A 201 11.00 -13.18 -0.67
CA SER A 201 9.71 -13.62 -1.21
C SER A 201 9.08 -12.54 -2.06
N LEU A 202 8.41 -12.93 -3.14
CA LEU A 202 7.53 -12.05 -3.91
C LEU A 202 6.11 -12.02 -3.34
N ASP A 203 5.74 -13.01 -2.55
CA ASP A 203 4.40 -13.14 -1.97
C ASP A 203 4.42 -12.82 -0.47
N GLY A 204 3.31 -12.32 0.06
CA GLY A 204 3.16 -12.00 1.47
C GLY A 204 3.19 -13.25 2.36
N ALA A 205 3.39 -13.04 3.65
CA ALA A 205 3.32 -14.12 4.62
C ALA A 205 1.96 -14.84 4.52
N LEU A 206 1.99 -16.16 4.46
CA LEU A 206 0.82 -17.04 4.33
C LEU A 206 0.06 -16.94 2.99
N ASP A 207 0.49 -16.10 2.04
CA ASP A 207 -0.11 -16.03 0.71
C ASP A 207 0.13 -17.33 -0.07
N PRO A 208 -0.82 -17.80 -0.90
CA PRO A 208 -0.60 -18.93 -1.79
C PRO A 208 0.39 -18.55 -2.90
N PRO A 209 1.37 -19.43 -3.26
CA PRO A 209 2.34 -19.17 -4.34
C PRO A 209 1.74 -19.49 -5.72
N ASN A 210 0.61 -18.86 -6.07
CA ASN A 210 -0.20 -19.18 -7.25
C ASN A 210 -0.06 -18.15 -8.40
N LEU A 211 1.01 -17.37 -8.42
CA LEU A 211 1.35 -16.46 -9.53
C LEU A 211 2.80 -16.71 -9.99
N PRO A 212 3.06 -17.74 -10.82
CA PRO A 212 4.39 -18.09 -11.27
C PRO A 212 4.98 -17.01 -12.20
N LEU A 213 6.32 -16.83 -12.16
CA LEU A 213 6.99 -15.79 -12.94
C LEU A 213 6.99 -16.04 -14.44
N ASP A 214 6.93 -17.29 -14.87
CA ASP A 214 6.90 -17.69 -16.29
C ASP A 214 5.62 -17.24 -17.02
N GLY A 215 4.57 -16.94 -16.27
CA GLY A 215 3.31 -16.39 -16.79
C GLY A 215 3.21 -14.87 -16.72
N GLU A 216 4.23 -14.18 -16.22
CA GLU A 216 4.16 -12.72 -16.04
C GLU A 216 4.42 -11.95 -17.35
N PRO A 217 3.75 -10.80 -17.57
CA PRO A 217 4.04 -9.91 -18.67
C PRO A 217 5.51 -9.48 -18.71
N ALA A 218 6.09 -9.36 -19.92
CA ALA A 218 7.49 -8.96 -20.11
C ALA A 218 7.87 -7.67 -19.38
N ARG A 219 6.94 -6.71 -19.27
CA ARG A 219 7.11 -5.48 -18.51
C ARG A 219 7.35 -5.76 -17.01
N VAL A 220 6.56 -6.65 -16.42
CA VAL A 220 6.68 -7.00 -15.00
C VAL A 220 8.00 -7.67 -14.71
N VAL A 221 8.42 -8.59 -15.57
CA VAL A 221 9.74 -9.26 -15.49
C VAL A 221 10.88 -8.23 -15.56
N ALA A 222 10.83 -7.33 -16.55
CA ALA A 222 11.84 -6.28 -16.70
C ALA A 222 11.90 -5.33 -15.49
N ASP A 223 10.75 -4.96 -14.92
CA ASP A 223 10.70 -4.11 -13.72
C ASP A 223 11.26 -4.86 -12.49
N LEU A 224 10.97 -6.15 -12.33
CA LEU A 224 11.56 -6.98 -11.27
C LEU A 224 13.09 -7.10 -11.43
N GLU A 225 13.60 -7.25 -12.65
CA GLU A 225 15.04 -7.26 -12.91
C GLU A 225 15.70 -5.91 -12.61
N ARG A 226 15.03 -4.81 -12.95
CA ARG A 226 15.54 -3.44 -12.78
C ARG A 226 15.56 -2.99 -11.34
N PHE A 227 14.51 -3.26 -10.58
CA PHE A 227 14.30 -2.71 -9.25
C PHE A 227 14.47 -3.74 -8.14
N GLY A 228 14.42 -5.04 -8.47
CA GLY A 228 14.60 -6.10 -7.50
C GLY A 228 16.04 -6.14 -6.97
N LYS A 229 16.19 -6.27 -5.65
CA LYS A 229 17.49 -6.60 -5.08
C LYS A 229 17.83 -8.04 -5.45
N ARG A 230 18.99 -8.26 -6.06
CA ARG A 230 19.53 -9.62 -6.16
C ARG A 230 19.72 -10.16 -4.74
N PRO A 231 19.27 -11.41 -4.46
CA PRO A 231 19.62 -12.06 -3.19
C PRO A 231 21.15 -12.03 -3.02
N PRO A 232 21.66 -11.86 -1.80
CA PRO A 232 23.09 -12.00 -1.56
C PRO A 232 23.52 -13.38 -2.06
N ARG A 233 24.61 -13.44 -2.85
CA ARG A 233 25.23 -14.67 -3.32
C ARG A 233 25.81 -15.45 -2.16
#